data_abc83034b3e41a2591598f381e3a217a
#
_entry.id   abc83034b3e41a2591598f381e3a217a
#
_cell.length_a   1.000
_cell.length_b   1.000
_cell.length_c   1.000
_cell.angle_alpha   90.00
_cell.angle_beta   90.00
_cell.angle_gamma   90.00
#
_symmetry.space_group_name_H-M   'P 1'
#
loop_
_entity.id
_entity.type
_entity.pdbx_description
1 polymer ?
#
loop_
_entity_poly.entity_id
_entity_poly.type
_entity_poly.pdbx_seq_one_letter_code
_entity_poly.pdbx_strand_id
1 'polypeptide(L)'
;VDALYVMLAVDDAAAPAQAVLASIHAVLGNDPQARAFANLWHQNYTIGQGDMLGLVGNNGAGKTTLFRLILDLLQADRGYVTINDIDVSKSEDWKNFTGAFIDDGFLIDYLTPEEYFYFIGKMYGLKKEEVDERLLPFERFMNGEVMGQKKFIRNYSAGNKQKIGIISAMLHHPQLLILDEPFNFLDPSSQSVIKHLLKRYNEEHGATVIISSHNLNHTVDVCPRIALLENGVIIRDIRNENNSAEQELEAYFNVGVEEEAVVEETVVEAAVEEITEKEDKTVEEKNSEA
;
A
#
# COMPACT_ATOMS: atom_id res chain seq x y z
N VAL A 1 11.41 -17.04 22.42
CA VAL A 1 10.27 -16.14 22.15
C VAL A 1 10.50 -15.61 20.74
N ASP A 2 9.90 -16.29 19.78
CA ASP A 2 10.11 -16.03 18.37
C ASP A 2 9.25 -14.80 18.00
N ALA A 3 9.90 -13.66 17.79
CA ALA A 3 9.21 -12.46 17.33
C ALA A 3 9.20 -12.47 15.79
N LEU A 4 8.01 -12.29 15.20
CA LEU A 4 7.89 -12.06 13.76
C LEU A 4 8.44 -10.66 13.46
N TYR A 5 9.45 -10.59 12.62
CA TYR A 5 10.00 -9.32 12.16
C TYR A 5 9.86 -9.21 10.65
N VAL A 6 9.36 -8.09 10.18
CA VAL A 6 9.60 -7.63 8.81
C VAL A 6 10.71 -6.61 8.90
N MET A 7 11.88 -6.94 8.40
CA MET A 7 13.04 -6.06 8.41
C MET A 7 13.41 -5.68 6.98
N LEU A 8 13.43 -4.40 6.74
CA LEU A 8 14.01 -3.79 5.54
C LEU A 8 15.40 -3.31 5.93
N ALA A 9 16.45 -3.93 5.43
CA ALA A 9 17.81 -3.57 5.79
C ALA A 9 18.62 -3.15 4.56
N VAL A 10 19.48 -2.17 4.77
CA VAL A 10 20.45 -1.70 3.78
C VAL A 10 21.84 -2.20 4.16
N ASP A 11 22.59 -2.72 3.20
CA ASP A 11 23.96 -3.18 3.42
C ASP A 11 24.89 -1.95 3.52
N ASP A 12 25.45 -1.70 4.70
CA ASP A 12 26.30 -0.53 5.01
C ASP A 12 27.67 -0.53 4.27
N ALA A 13 27.98 -1.57 3.50
CA ALA A 13 29.30 -1.78 2.93
C ALA A 13 29.55 -1.10 1.57
N ALA A 14 28.66 -0.25 1.06
CA ALA A 14 28.75 0.24 -0.32
C ALA A 14 28.86 1.76 -0.45
N ALA A 15 29.72 2.16 -1.35
CA ALA A 15 30.12 3.47 -1.87
C ALA A 15 29.08 4.62 -1.79
N PRO A 16 29.51 5.88 -1.77
CA PRO A 16 28.70 7.02 -1.41
C PRO A 16 27.41 7.09 -2.21
N ALA A 17 26.31 7.03 -1.49
CA ALA A 17 24.93 7.04 -1.97
C ALA A 17 24.63 8.10 -3.05
N GLN A 18 25.30 9.25 -3.00
CA GLN A 18 25.16 10.34 -3.96
C GLN A 18 25.59 9.98 -5.39
N ALA A 19 26.62 9.14 -5.56
CA ALA A 19 27.09 8.74 -6.89
C ALA A 19 26.12 7.77 -7.57
N VAL A 20 25.44 6.94 -6.79
CA VAL A 20 24.44 5.98 -7.27
C VAL A 20 23.13 6.68 -7.59
N LEU A 21 22.67 7.60 -6.76
CA LEU A 21 21.51 8.45 -7.02
C LEU A 21 21.68 9.24 -8.33
N ALA A 22 22.86 9.80 -8.58
CA ALA A 22 23.18 10.50 -9.83
C ALA A 22 23.10 9.55 -11.05
N SER A 23 23.55 8.30 -10.91
CA SER A 23 23.50 7.30 -11.98
C SER A 23 22.09 6.81 -12.28
N ILE A 24 21.26 6.66 -11.25
CA ILE A 24 19.84 6.28 -11.40
C ILE A 24 19.04 7.38 -12.05
N HIS A 25 19.23 8.64 -11.66
CA HIS A 25 18.61 9.78 -12.30
C HIS A 25 19.00 9.92 -13.77
N ALA A 26 20.24 9.56 -14.10
CA ALA A 26 20.73 9.61 -15.48
C ALA A 26 20.15 8.49 -16.37
N VAL A 27 19.83 7.31 -15.80
CA VAL A 27 19.37 6.14 -16.56
C VAL A 27 17.84 6.06 -16.64
N LEU A 28 17.13 6.39 -15.56
CA LEU A 28 15.68 6.18 -15.45
C LEU A 28 14.86 7.48 -15.63
N GLY A 29 15.51 8.62 -15.78
CA GLY A 29 14.82 9.90 -15.95
C GLY A 29 13.99 10.32 -14.73
N ASN A 30 12.86 11.01 -15.00
CA ASN A 30 11.97 11.54 -13.96
C ASN A 30 10.88 10.53 -13.52
N ASP A 31 11.10 9.21 -13.65
CA ASP A 31 10.11 8.22 -13.22
C ASP A 31 9.95 8.27 -11.69
N PRO A 32 8.75 8.58 -11.17
CA PRO A 32 8.47 8.61 -9.72
C PRO A 32 8.71 7.25 -9.04
N GLN A 33 8.48 6.15 -9.74
CA GLN A 33 8.71 4.80 -9.20
C GLN A 33 10.20 4.54 -8.97
N ALA A 34 11.05 4.98 -9.91
CA ALA A 34 12.50 4.85 -9.77
C ALA A 34 13.06 5.70 -8.62
N ARG A 35 12.47 6.87 -8.34
CA ARG A 35 12.83 7.70 -7.18
C ARG A 35 12.43 7.05 -5.86
N ALA A 36 11.26 6.40 -5.80
CA ALA A 36 10.83 5.67 -4.63
C ALA A 36 11.81 4.54 -4.29
N PHE A 37 12.31 3.80 -5.28
CA PHE A 37 13.36 2.79 -5.08
C PHE A 37 14.65 3.36 -4.48
N ALA A 38 15.11 4.49 -4.99
CA ALA A 38 16.37 5.10 -4.53
C ALA A 38 16.34 5.54 -3.06
N ASN A 39 15.19 5.93 -2.55
CA ASN A 39 15.04 6.49 -1.21
C ASN A 39 14.81 5.44 -0.12
N LEU A 40 14.22 4.29 -0.44
CA LEU A 40 14.11 3.13 0.48
C LEU A 40 15.47 2.59 0.95
N TRP A 41 16.56 2.93 0.28
CA TRP A 41 17.90 2.37 0.52
C TRP A 41 18.63 2.90 1.75
N HIS A 42 18.04 3.82 2.50
CA HIS A 42 18.72 4.45 3.64
C HIS A 42 18.08 4.14 4.99
N GLN A 43 17.06 3.27 5.04
CA GLN A 43 16.36 3.02 6.28
C GLN A 43 16.31 1.53 6.62
N ASN A 44 16.73 1.21 7.84
CA ASN A 44 16.37 -0.05 8.48
C ASN A 44 15.02 0.17 9.18
N TYR A 45 13.99 -0.55 8.76
CA TYR A 45 12.66 -0.46 9.33
C TYR A 45 12.18 -1.83 9.83
N THR A 46 11.67 -1.86 11.04
CA THR A 46 11.23 -3.10 11.69
C THR A 46 9.77 -3.02 12.10
N ILE A 47 9.01 -4.05 11.77
CA ILE A 47 7.63 -4.24 12.20
C ILE A 47 7.62 -5.47 13.10
N GLY A 48 7.15 -5.30 14.33
CA GLY A 48 7.12 -6.35 15.34
C GLY A 48 5.96 -7.32 15.18
N GLN A 49 6.06 -8.47 15.81
CA GLN A 49 4.97 -9.42 15.92
C GLN A 49 3.76 -8.79 16.62
N GLY A 50 2.58 -8.96 16.05
CA GLY A 50 1.34 -8.41 16.59
C GLY A 50 1.16 -6.91 16.36
N ASP A 51 2.13 -6.23 15.69
CA ASP A 51 1.94 -4.85 15.27
C ASP A 51 0.76 -4.73 14.29
N MET A 52 -0.02 -3.68 14.45
CA MET A 52 -0.99 -3.26 13.46
C MET A 52 -0.56 -1.91 12.92
N LEU A 53 0.10 -1.93 11.74
CA LEU A 53 0.75 -0.78 11.13
C LEU A 53 -0.07 -0.23 9.97
N GLY A 54 -0.36 1.05 10.01
CA GLY A 54 -0.88 1.82 8.89
C GLY A 54 0.24 2.53 8.14
N LEU A 55 0.39 2.23 6.86
CA LEU A 55 1.31 2.92 5.96
C LEU A 55 0.56 4.00 5.19
N VAL A 56 0.76 5.26 5.54
CA VAL A 56 0.07 6.40 4.96
C VAL A 56 1.00 7.17 4.04
N GLY A 57 0.46 7.76 2.99
CA GLY A 57 1.21 8.60 2.05
C GLY A 57 0.39 8.90 0.81
N ASN A 58 0.72 9.97 0.12
CA ASN A 58 0.06 10.39 -1.12
C ASN A 58 0.16 9.32 -2.22
N ASN A 59 -0.64 9.46 -3.27
CA ASN A 59 -0.50 8.63 -4.46
C ASN A 59 0.90 8.83 -5.05
N GLY A 60 1.58 7.72 -5.37
CA GLY A 60 2.96 7.76 -5.83
C GLY A 60 4.03 7.79 -4.74
N ALA A 61 3.67 7.86 -3.45
CA ALA A 61 4.64 7.85 -2.34
C ALA A 61 5.48 6.56 -2.25
N GLY A 62 5.05 5.46 -2.92
CA GLY A 62 5.79 4.20 -2.94
C GLY A 62 5.17 3.07 -2.08
N LYS A 63 3.96 3.23 -1.54
CA LYS A 63 3.28 2.24 -0.68
C LYS A 63 3.19 0.86 -1.32
N THR A 64 2.60 0.77 -2.50
CA THR A 64 2.47 -0.47 -3.27
C THR A 64 3.84 -1.05 -3.66
N THR A 65 4.79 -0.19 -3.99
CA THR A 65 6.17 -0.60 -4.30
C THR A 65 6.83 -1.27 -3.10
N LEU A 66 6.68 -0.68 -1.90
CA LEU A 66 7.16 -1.26 -0.65
C LEU A 66 6.54 -2.63 -0.40
N PHE A 67 5.22 -2.77 -0.57
CA PHE A 67 4.55 -4.06 -0.41
C PHE A 67 5.01 -5.10 -1.42
N ARG A 68 5.24 -4.71 -2.67
CA ARG A 68 5.79 -5.61 -3.69
C ARG A 68 7.22 -6.07 -3.37
N LEU A 69 8.03 -5.22 -2.74
CA LEU A 69 9.37 -5.62 -2.25
C LEU A 69 9.26 -6.59 -1.06
N ILE A 70 8.36 -6.33 -0.10
CA ILE A 70 8.14 -7.23 1.04
C ILE A 70 7.67 -8.61 0.57
N LEU A 71 6.86 -8.68 -0.48
CA LEU A 71 6.30 -9.91 -1.03
C LEU A 71 7.14 -10.56 -2.14
N ASP A 72 8.38 -10.09 -2.34
CA ASP A 72 9.29 -10.58 -3.40
C ASP A 72 8.66 -10.56 -4.81
N LEU A 73 7.72 -9.63 -5.04
CA LEU A 73 7.14 -9.36 -6.37
C LEU A 73 8.00 -8.37 -7.17
N LEU A 74 8.89 -7.67 -6.50
CA LEU A 74 9.94 -6.82 -7.05
C LEU A 74 11.24 -7.16 -6.32
N GLN A 75 12.34 -7.22 -7.08
CA GLN A 75 13.67 -7.38 -6.50
C GLN A 75 14.22 -6.04 -6.06
N ALA A 76 14.82 -6.00 -4.87
CA ALA A 76 15.55 -4.84 -4.41
C ALA A 76 16.90 -4.76 -5.12
N ASP A 77 17.28 -3.60 -5.64
CA ASP A 77 18.60 -3.37 -6.22
C ASP A 77 19.70 -3.46 -5.15
N ARG A 78 19.36 -3.11 -3.91
CA ARG A 78 20.22 -3.21 -2.73
C ARG A 78 19.38 -3.46 -1.49
N GLY A 79 20.04 -4.03 -0.46
CA GLY A 79 19.37 -4.39 0.76
C GLY A 79 18.61 -5.71 0.64
N TYR A 80 17.83 -6.00 1.64
CA TYR A 80 17.05 -7.23 1.71
C TYR A 80 15.81 -7.04 2.59
N VAL A 81 14.84 -7.91 2.41
CA VAL A 81 13.67 -8.02 3.27
C VAL A 81 13.70 -9.38 3.96
N THR A 82 13.44 -9.39 5.26
CA THR A 82 13.20 -10.64 5.99
C THR A 82 11.81 -10.64 6.62
N ILE A 83 11.17 -11.80 6.60
CA ILE A 83 9.94 -12.09 7.33
C ILE A 83 10.26 -13.26 8.25
N ASN A 84 10.20 -13.05 9.57
CA ASN A 84 10.55 -14.06 10.56
C ASN A 84 11.95 -14.65 10.32
N ASP A 85 12.93 -13.78 10.14
CA ASP A 85 14.34 -14.09 9.82
C ASP A 85 14.56 -14.83 8.48
N ILE A 86 13.52 -15.05 7.71
CA ILE A 86 13.59 -15.64 6.37
C ILE A 86 13.77 -14.53 5.34
N ASP A 87 14.90 -14.53 4.63
CA ASP A 87 15.14 -13.65 3.49
C ASP A 87 14.16 -14.03 2.35
N VAL A 88 13.27 -13.09 2.01
CA VAL A 88 12.17 -13.35 1.08
C VAL A 88 12.65 -13.71 -0.33
N SER A 89 13.86 -13.25 -0.71
CA SER A 89 14.47 -13.55 -2.02
C SER A 89 15.14 -14.93 -2.09
N LYS A 90 15.36 -15.59 -0.94
CA LYS A 90 16.11 -16.85 -0.86
C LYS A 90 15.26 -18.05 -0.49
N SER A 91 14.09 -17.88 0.09
CA SER A 91 13.18 -18.95 0.48
C SER A 91 11.74 -18.53 0.25
N GLU A 92 10.87 -19.50 -0.03
CA GLU A 92 9.43 -19.30 -0.15
C GLU A 92 8.66 -19.65 1.15
N ASP A 93 9.35 -20.08 2.20
CA ASP A 93 8.74 -20.57 3.45
C ASP A 93 7.89 -19.49 4.14
N TRP A 94 8.25 -18.22 4.00
CA TRP A 94 7.49 -17.10 4.52
C TRP A 94 6.06 -17.01 3.92
N LYS A 95 5.83 -17.56 2.74
CA LYS A 95 4.49 -17.57 2.09
C LYS A 95 3.48 -18.42 2.87
N ASN A 96 3.94 -19.43 3.62
CA ASN A 96 3.06 -20.32 4.39
C ASN A 96 2.30 -19.61 5.52
N PHE A 97 2.84 -18.51 6.03
CA PHE A 97 2.26 -17.74 7.12
C PHE A 97 2.01 -16.27 6.77
N THR A 98 2.08 -15.93 5.50
CA THR A 98 1.81 -14.57 4.99
C THR A 98 0.59 -14.59 4.08
N GLY A 99 -0.36 -13.70 4.34
CA GLY A 99 -1.48 -13.41 3.46
C GLY A 99 -1.36 -12.00 2.91
N ALA A 100 -1.66 -11.83 1.63
CA ALA A 100 -1.57 -10.52 1.02
C ALA A 100 -2.66 -10.30 -0.02
N PHE A 101 -3.14 -9.06 -0.12
CA PHE A 101 -3.96 -8.60 -1.21
C PHE A 101 -3.53 -7.18 -1.61
N ILE A 102 -3.03 -7.04 -2.84
CA ILE A 102 -2.49 -5.77 -3.37
C ILE A 102 -3.47 -5.16 -4.36
N ASP A 103 -3.94 -5.94 -5.33
CA ASP A 103 -4.91 -5.49 -6.32
C ASP A 103 -5.71 -6.67 -6.88
N ASP A 104 -6.79 -6.37 -7.61
CA ASP A 104 -7.68 -7.38 -8.19
C ASP A 104 -7.06 -8.16 -9.36
N GLY A 105 -5.92 -7.71 -9.91
CA GLY A 105 -5.16 -8.43 -10.93
C GLY A 105 -4.58 -9.76 -10.44
N PHE A 106 -4.50 -9.97 -9.13
CA PHE A 106 -4.09 -11.25 -8.53
C PHE A 106 -5.25 -12.23 -8.34
N LEU A 107 -6.50 -11.84 -8.60
CA LEU A 107 -7.64 -12.75 -8.53
C LEU A 107 -7.72 -13.65 -9.77
N ILE A 108 -8.19 -14.88 -9.58
CA ILE A 108 -8.43 -15.78 -10.71
C ILE A 108 -9.81 -15.49 -11.29
N ASP A 109 -9.84 -14.65 -12.28
CA ASP A 109 -11.04 -14.06 -12.89
C ASP A 109 -12.08 -15.05 -13.43
N TYR A 110 -11.67 -16.29 -13.77
CA TYR A 110 -12.51 -17.32 -14.38
C TYR A 110 -13.07 -18.32 -13.37
N LEU A 111 -12.85 -18.11 -12.08
CA LEU A 111 -13.49 -18.88 -11.02
C LEU A 111 -14.68 -18.11 -10.43
N THR A 112 -15.61 -18.84 -9.82
CA THR A 112 -16.57 -18.25 -8.89
C THR A 112 -15.87 -17.98 -7.55
N PRO A 113 -16.39 -17.10 -6.68
CA PRO A 113 -15.80 -16.88 -5.36
C PRO A 113 -15.64 -18.17 -4.54
N GLU A 114 -16.66 -19.05 -4.58
CA GLU A 114 -16.61 -20.35 -3.91
C GLU A 114 -15.45 -21.21 -4.40
N GLU A 115 -15.33 -21.36 -5.73
CA GLU A 115 -14.22 -22.12 -6.34
C GLU A 115 -12.88 -21.52 -5.98
N TYR A 116 -12.79 -20.19 -5.96
CA TYR A 116 -11.56 -19.49 -5.61
C TYR A 116 -11.18 -19.68 -4.14
N PHE A 117 -12.11 -19.53 -3.20
CA PHE A 117 -11.84 -19.78 -1.79
C PHE A 117 -11.45 -21.24 -1.51
N TYR A 118 -12.10 -22.20 -2.13
CA TYR A 118 -11.71 -23.61 -2.02
C TYR A 118 -10.35 -23.90 -2.64
N PHE A 119 -10.02 -23.24 -3.76
CA PHE A 119 -8.71 -23.34 -4.38
C PHE A 119 -7.61 -22.81 -3.44
N ILE A 120 -7.80 -21.62 -2.91
CA ILE A 120 -6.86 -21.04 -1.92
C ILE A 120 -6.75 -21.92 -0.68
N GLY A 121 -7.86 -22.34 -0.10
CA GLY A 121 -7.86 -23.24 1.06
C GLY A 121 -7.08 -24.52 0.80
N LYS A 122 -7.26 -25.14 -0.37
CA LYS A 122 -6.54 -26.35 -0.76
C LYS A 122 -5.03 -26.13 -0.86
N MET A 123 -4.57 -24.97 -1.34
CA MET A 123 -3.14 -24.62 -1.40
C MET A 123 -2.51 -24.61 0.01
N TYR A 124 -3.27 -24.21 1.02
CA TYR A 124 -2.84 -24.22 2.44
C TYR A 124 -3.26 -25.50 3.18
N GLY A 125 -3.66 -26.57 2.48
CA GLY A 125 -3.99 -27.87 3.05
C GLY A 125 -5.33 -27.93 3.79
N LEU A 126 -6.20 -26.93 3.64
CA LEU A 126 -7.52 -26.90 4.25
C LEU A 126 -8.50 -27.79 3.50
N LYS A 127 -9.36 -28.46 4.24
CA LYS A 127 -10.53 -29.17 3.70
C LYS A 127 -11.65 -28.18 3.42
N LYS A 128 -12.60 -28.63 2.61
CA LYS A 128 -13.76 -27.80 2.24
C LYS A 128 -14.56 -27.31 3.44
N GLU A 129 -14.80 -28.20 4.39
CA GLU A 129 -15.55 -27.91 5.62
C GLU A 129 -14.82 -26.85 6.47
N GLU A 130 -13.48 -26.90 6.53
CA GLU A 130 -12.66 -25.92 7.23
C GLU A 130 -12.70 -24.56 6.52
N VAL A 131 -12.73 -24.54 5.19
CA VAL A 131 -12.91 -23.30 4.43
C VAL A 131 -14.28 -22.69 4.71
N ASP A 132 -15.35 -23.50 4.69
CA ASP A 132 -16.71 -23.05 4.98
C ASP A 132 -16.78 -22.44 6.40
N GLU A 133 -16.19 -23.09 7.40
CA GLU A 133 -16.12 -22.56 8.78
C GLU A 133 -15.35 -21.22 8.85
N ARG A 134 -14.24 -21.11 8.15
CA ARG A 134 -13.41 -19.89 8.13
C ARG A 134 -14.06 -18.74 7.35
N LEU A 135 -15.04 -19.00 6.50
CA LEU A 135 -15.83 -17.98 5.82
C LEU A 135 -16.94 -17.38 6.68
N LEU A 136 -17.39 -18.06 7.73
CA LEU A 136 -18.49 -17.59 8.60
C LEU A 136 -18.25 -16.18 9.17
N PRO A 137 -17.07 -15.83 9.70
CA PRO A 137 -16.82 -14.48 10.22
C PRO A 137 -17.00 -13.37 9.19
N PHE A 138 -16.92 -13.68 7.89
CA PHE A 138 -17.02 -12.73 6.79
C PHE A 138 -18.44 -12.57 6.22
N GLU A 139 -19.44 -13.31 6.71
CA GLU A 139 -20.82 -13.25 6.19
C GLU A 139 -21.36 -11.81 6.11
N ARG A 140 -21.18 -11.05 7.21
CA ARG A 140 -21.59 -9.65 7.26
C ARG A 140 -20.81 -8.77 6.26
N PHE A 141 -19.53 -9.04 6.04
CA PHE A 141 -18.70 -8.32 5.08
C PHE A 141 -19.08 -8.65 3.64
N MET A 142 -19.41 -9.92 3.35
CA MET A 142 -19.90 -10.36 2.05
C MET A 142 -21.31 -9.82 1.74
N ASN A 143 -22.12 -9.55 2.75
CA ASN A 143 -23.46 -8.97 2.64
C ASN A 143 -24.39 -9.68 1.65
N GLY A 144 -24.25 -11.00 1.48
CA GLY A 144 -25.01 -11.79 0.50
C GLY A 144 -24.70 -11.49 -0.97
N GLU A 145 -23.71 -10.65 -1.25
CA GLU A 145 -23.36 -10.20 -2.61
C GLU A 145 -22.24 -11.03 -3.26
N VAL A 146 -21.48 -11.77 -2.47
CA VAL A 146 -20.29 -12.52 -2.93
C VAL A 146 -20.65 -13.99 -3.18
N MET A 147 -21.15 -14.69 -2.16
CA MET A 147 -21.45 -16.12 -2.22
C MET A 147 -22.80 -16.39 -2.88
N GLY A 148 -22.95 -17.55 -3.53
CA GLY A 148 -24.21 -18.04 -4.11
C GLY A 148 -24.65 -17.37 -5.41
N GLN A 149 -23.86 -16.43 -5.96
CA GLN A 149 -24.26 -15.65 -7.14
C GLN A 149 -24.05 -16.38 -8.48
N LYS A 150 -23.36 -17.51 -8.50
CA LYS A 150 -23.09 -18.35 -9.69
C LYS A 150 -22.51 -17.57 -10.89
N LYS A 151 -21.67 -16.57 -10.61
CA LYS A 151 -20.96 -15.77 -11.63
C LYS A 151 -19.47 -15.77 -11.38
N PHE A 152 -18.69 -15.58 -12.43
CA PHE A 152 -17.23 -15.49 -12.34
C PHE A 152 -16.77 -14.19 -11.68
N ILE A 153 -15.61 -14.22 -11.00
CA ILE A 153 -15.02 -13.08 -10.28
C ILE A 153 -14.91 -11.85 -11.19
N ARG A 154 -14.53 -12.01 -12.47
CA ARG A 154 -14.46 -10.90 -13.45
C ARG A 154 -15.77 -10.11 -13.60
N ASN A 155 -16.91 -10.71 -13.29
CA ASN A 155 -18.23 -10.10 -13.44
C ASN A 155 -18.73 -9.40 -12.16
N TYR A 156 -17.91 -9.35 -11.12
CA TYR A 156 -18.21 -8.62 -9.88
C TYR A 156 -17.80 -7.15 -9.99
N SER A 157 -18.45 -6.30 -9.20
CA SER A 157 -18.02 -4.90 -9.00
C SER A 157 -16.63 -4.85 -8.36
N ALA A 158 -15.93 -3.71 -8.50
CA ALA A 158 -14.65 -3.50 -7.86
C ALA A 158 -14.74 -3.73 -6.34
N GLY A 159 -15.80 -3.22 -5.66
CA GLY A 159 -15.99 -3.44 -4.23
C GLY A 159 -16.16 -4.90 -3.84
N ASN A 160 -16.86 -5.70 -4.64
CA ASN A 160 -17.00 -7.13 -4.35
C ASN A 160 -15.73 -7.92 -4.69
N LYS A 161 -14.95 -7.53 -5.70
CA LYS A 161 -13.61 -8.08 -5.94
C LYS A 161 -12.67 -7.75 -4.78
N GLN A 162 -12.76 -6.54 -4.25
CA GLN A 162 -12.02 -6.12 -3.04
C GLN A 162 -12.36 -7.03 -1.86
N LYS A 163 -13.65 -7.28 -1.60
CA LYS A 163 -14.10 -8.21 -0.55
C LYS A 163 -13.51 -9.61 -0.75
N ILE A 164 -13.59 -10.15 -1.97
CA ILE A 164 -13.05 -11.48 -2.31
C ILE A 164 -11.53 -11.54 -2.06
N GLY A 165 -10.79 -10.54 -2.50
CA GLY A 165 -9.34 -10.46 -2.31
C GLY A 165 -8.93 -10.43 -0.85
N ILE A 166 -9.56 -9.56 -0.05
CA ILE A 166 -9.28 -9.45 1.39
C ILE A 166 -9.60 -10.77 2.11
N ILE A 167 -10.76 -11.38 1.84
CA ILE A 167 -11.15 -12.65 2.45
C ILE A 167 -10.14 -13.75 2.10
N SER A 168 -9.72 -13.83 0.83
CA SER A 168 -8.76 -14.85 0.38
C SER A 168 -7.40 -14.69 1.07
N ALA A 169 -6.95 -13.47 1.30
CA ALA A 169 -5.71 -13.18 2.01
C ALA A 169 -5.76 -13.61 3.50
N MET A 170 -6.95 -13.59 4.10
CA MET A 170 -7.15 -13.95 5.51
C MET A 170 -7.52 -15.44 5.73
N LEU A 171 -7.91 -16.15 4.68
CA LEU A 171 -8.56 -17.46 4.77
C LEU A 171 -7.72 -18.55 5.47
N HIS A 172 -6.40 -18.53 5.28
CA HIS A 172 -5.49 -19.52 5.86
C HIS A 172 -4.99 -19.14 7.27
N HIS A 173 -5.50 -18.05 7.85
CA HIS A 173 -5.11 -17.47 9.13
C HIS A 173 -3.61 -17.11 9.18
N PRO A 174 -3.15 -16.21 8.31
CA PRO A 174 -1.74 -15.81 8.27
C PRO A 174 -1.29 -15.12 9.55
N GLN A 175 0.00 -15.29 9.89
CA GLN A 175 0.65 -14.54 10.98
C GLN A 175 1.02 -13.12 10.55
N LEU A 176 1.23 -12.90 9.24
CA LEU A 176 1.45 -11.60 8.62
C LEU A 176 0.38 -11.38 7.56
N LEU A 177 -0.37 -10.30 7.69
CA LEU A 177 -1.38 -9.88 6.72
C LEU A 177 -0.99 -8.53 6.11
N ILE A 178 -0.90 -8.46 4.78
CA ILE A 178 -0.56 -7.23 4.05
C ILE A 178 -1.72 -6.88 3.10
N LEU A 179 -2.28 -5.68 3.28
CA LEU A 179 -3.40 -5.21 2.48
C LEU A 179 -3.10 -3.82 1.89
N ASP A 180 -3.11 -3.74 0.57
CA ASP A 180 -2.93 -2.45 -0.13
C ASP A 180 -4.28 -1.79 -0.37
N GLU A 181 -4.47 -0.59 0.18
CA GLU A 181 -5.69 0.21 0.06
C GLU A 181 -6.99 -0.58 0.31
N PRO A 182 -7.12 -1.33 1.45
CA PRO A 182 -8.22 -2.28 1.65
C PRO A 182 -9.61 -1.63 1.74
N PHE A 183 -9.68 -0.33 1.95
CA PHE A 183 -10.95 0.41 2.10
C PHE A 183 -11.48 0.97 0.79
N ASN A 184 -10.66 0.94 -0.29
CA ASN A 184 -11.07 1.44 -1.59
C ASN A 184 -12.23 0.60 -2.17
N PHE A 185 -13.10 1.27 -2.93
CA PHE A 185 -14.26 0.67 -3.61
C PHE A 185 -15.33 0.10 -2.67
N LEU A 186 -15.14 0.15 -1.35
CA LEU A 186 -16.10 -0.33 -0.37
C LEU A 186 -17.06 0.79 0.03
N ASP A 187 -18.32 0.44 0.20
CA ASP A 187 -19.31 1.32 0.81
C ASP A 187 -19.00 1.53 2.31
N PRO A 188 -19.51 2.63 2.93
CA PRO A 188 -19.21 2.97 4.33
C PRO A 188 -19.55 1.84 5.32
N SER A 189 -20.59 1.06 5.06
CA SER A 189 -20.96 -0.08 5.92
C SER A 189 -19.91 -1.18 5.83
N SER A 190 -19.50 -1.55 4.62
CA SER A 190 -18.43 -2.54 4.39
C SER A 190 -17.09 -2.08 4.96
N GLN A 191 -16.75 -0.78 4.84
CA GLN A 191 -15.56 -0.20 5.48
C GLN A 191 -15.59 -0.36 6.99
N SER A 192 -16.72 -0.08 7.64
CA SER A 192 -16.87 -0.26 9.08
C SER A 192 -16.70 -1.73 9.49
N VAL A 193 -17.28 -2.65 8.73
CA VAL A 193 -17.19 -4.09 9.03
C VAL A 193 -15.75 -4.59 8.92
N ILE A 194 -15.03 -4.23 7.85
CA ILE A 194 -13.65 -4.69 7.67
C ILE A 194 -12.71 -4.10 8.73
N LYS A 195 -12.89 -2.83 9.15
CA LYS A 195 -12.14 -2.23 10.25
C LYS A 195 -12.26 -3.08 11.53
N HIS A 196 -13.47 -3.49 11.89
CA HIS A 196 -13.70 -4.35 13.05
C HIS A 196 -13.10 -5.74 12.87
N LEU A 197 -13.21 -6.34 11.68
CA LEU A 197 -12.63 -7.65 11.39
C LEU A 197 -11.11 -7.63 11.52
N LEU A 198 -10.43 -6.61 11.02
CA LEU A 198 -8.97 -6.50 11.11
C LEU A 198 -8.49 -6.33 12.55
N LYS A 199 -9.15 -5.47 13.35
CA LYS A 199 -8.84 -5.31 14.78
C LYS A 199 -9.01 -6.63 15.52
N ARG A 200 -10.17 -7.27 15.37
CA ARG A 200 -10.46 -8.54 16.00
C ARG A 200 -9.47 -9.62 15.58
N TYR A 201 -9.11 -9.67 14.29
CA TYR A 201 -8.14 -10.62 13.77
C TYR A 201 -6.75 -10.45 14.42
N ASN A 202 -6.28 -9.20 14.53
CA ASN A 202 -5.03 -8.91 15.23
C ASN A 202 -5.10 -9.32 16.72
N GLU A 203 -6.18 -8.98 17.42
CA GLU A 203 -6.37 -9.27 18.83
C GLU A 203 -6.51 -10.79 19.12
N GLU A 204 -7.30 -11.53 18.34
CA GLU A 204 -7.58 -12.95 18.56
C GLU A 204 -6.42 -13.86 18.15
N HIS A 205 -5.69 -13.49 17.08
CA HIS A 205 -4.62 -14.33 16.52
C HIS A 205 -3.21 -13.83 16.81
N GLY A 206 -3.06 -12.62 17.37
CA GLY A 206 -1.74 -11.98 17.52
C GLY A 206 -1.04 -11.73 16.18
N ALA A 207 -1.81 -11.67 15.10
CA ALA A 207 -1.27 -11.51 13.75
C ALA A 207 -0.73 -10.09 13.54
N THR A 208 0.40 -9.97 12.86
CA THR A 208 0.90 -8.69 12.37
C THR A 208 0.07 -8.27 11.15
N VAL A 209 -0.44 -7.04 11.16
CA VAL A 209 -1.27 -6.51 10.07
C VAL A 209 -0.64 -5.23 9.53
N ILE A 210 -0.41 -5.18 8.23
CA ILE A 210 0.11 -3.99 7.55
C ILE A 210 -0.93 -3.56 6.52
N ILE A 211 -1.42 -2.34 6.64
CA ILE A 211 -2.37 -1.77 5.68
C ILE A 211 -1.83 -0.46 5.11
N SER A 212 -1.95 -0.27 3.81
CA SER A 212 -1.71 1.04 3.21
C SER A 212 -3.00 1.84 3.10
N SER A 213 -2.89 3.15 3.14
CA SER A 213 -3.96 4.06 2.77
C SER A 213 -3.43 5.42 2.32
N HIS A 214 -4.11 6.04 1.35
CA HIS A 214 -3.95 7.46 1.04
C HIS A 214 -4.93 8.32 1.86
N ASN A 215 -5.88 7.70 2.54
CA ASN A 215 -6.83 8.38 3.44
C ASN A 215 -6.44 8.09 4.90
N LEU A 216 -5.99 9.15 5.57
CA LEU A 216 -5.53 9.10 6.95
C LEU A 216 -6.57 8.56 7.91
N ASN A 217 -7.85 9.02 7.78
CA ASN A 217 -8.92 8.68 8.70
C ASN A 217 -9.19 7.18 8.79
N HIS A 218 -9.04 6.45 7.66
CA HIS A 218 -9.19 5.00 7.69
C HIS A 218 -8.12 4.30 8.52
N THR A 219 -6.92 4.84 8.50
CA THR A 219 -5.74 4.25 9.16
C THR A 219 -5.72 4.58 10.65
N VAL A 220 -6.00 5.85 11.00
CA VAL A 220 -6.08 6.32 12.40
C VAL A 220 -7.13 5.55 13.19
N ASP A 221 -8.27 5.25 12.58
CA ASP A 221 -9.34 4.48 13.21
C ASP A 221 -8.95 3.04 13.56
N VAL A 222 -7.98 2.47 12.85
CA VAL A 222 -7.70 1.03 12.90
C VAL A 222 -6.32 0.73 13.49
N CYS A 223 -5.31 1.53 13.15
CA CYS A 223 -3.91 1.21 13.44
C CYS A 223 -3.37 1.98 14.65
N PRO A 224 -2.87 1.27 15.68
CA PRO A 224 -2.18 1.89 16.81
C PRO A 224 -0.77 2.39 16.47
N ARG A 225 -0.24 2.07 15.28
CA ARG A 225 1.03 2.55 14.77
C ARG A 225 0.86 2.99 13.32
N ILE A 226 1.36 4.18 13.00
CA ILE A 226 1.23 4.78 11.67
C ILE A 226 2.59 5.23 11.18
N ALA A 227 2.97 4.76 9.99
CA ALA A 227 4.16 5.21 9.28
C ALA A 227 3.76 6.09 8.10
N LEU A 228 4.34 7.29 8.02
CA LEU A 228 4.16 8.19 6.89
C LEU A 228 5.28 7.96 5.88
N LEU A 229 4.88 7.54 4.68
CA LEU A 229 5.77 7.32 3.55
C LEU A 229 5.68 8.48 2.56
N GLU A 230 6.81 9.05 2.23
CA GLU A 230 6.94 10.08 1.21
C GLU A 230 8.14 9.79 0.31
N ASN A 231 7.92 9.81 -1.01
CA ASN A 231 8.98 9.56 -2.00
C ASN A 231 9.84 8.31 -1.70
N GLY A 232 9.22 7.24 -1.20
CA GLY A 232 9.86 5.99 -0.86
C GLY A 232 10.59 5.97 0.48
N VAL A 233 10.48 7.03 1.30
CA VAL A 233 11.12 7.14 2.62
C VAL A 233 10.05 7.21 3.71
N ILE A 234 10.23 6.45 4.79
CA ILE A 234 9.41 6.60 6.00
C ILE A 234 9.93 7.82 6.75
N ILE A 235 9.18 8.91 6.70
CA ILE A 235 9.56 10.20 7.30
C ILE A 235 9.03 10.39 8.71
N ARG A 236 7.99 9.62 9.10
CA ARG A 236 7.43 9.56 10.44
C ARG A 236 7.02 8.14 10.78
N ASP A 237 7.14 7.79 12.05
CA ASP A 237 6.63 6.54 12.64
C ASP A 237 6.02 6.91 14.00
N ILE A 238 4.70 6.89 14.09
CA ILE A 238 3.94 7.49 15.19
C ILE A 238 3.11 6.41 15.87
N ARG A 239 3.13 6.37 17.19
CA ARG A 239 2.16 5.62 17.98
C ARG A 239 0.88 6.43 18.10
N ASN A 240 -0.22 5.84 17.65
CA ASN A 240 -1.53 6.47 17.61
C ASN A 240 -2.30 6.18 18.90
N GLU A 241 -1.92 6.84 19.98
CA GLU A 241 -2.64 6.76 21.26
C GLU A 241 -3.76 7.79 21.28
N ASN A 242 -5.01 7.33 21.44
CA ASN A 242 -6.19 8.21 21.46
C ASN A 242 -6.38 9.09 20.22
N ASN A 243 -6.07 8.58 19.04
CA ASN A 243 -6.11 9.29 17.75
C ASN A 243 -5.16 10.51 17.67
N SER A 244 -4.10 10.53 18.48
CA SER A 244 -3.14 11.65 18.48
C SER A 244 -2.42 11.83 17.14
N ALA A 245 -2.26 10.74 16.37
CA ALA A 245 -1.62 10.77 15.06
C ALA A 245 -2.40 11.56 14.01
N GLU A 246 -3.72 11.71 14.17
CA GLU A 246 -4.58 12.44 13.23
C GLU A 246 -4.14 13.91 13.11
N GLN A 247 -4.03 14.61 14.23
CA GLN A 247 -3.67 16.02 14.23
C GLN A 247 -2.25 16.27 13.72
N GLU A 248 -1.30 15.40 14.08
CA GLU A 248 0.09 15.53 13.65
C GLU A 248 0.23 15.31 12.14
N LEU A 249 -0.49 14.34 11.58
CA LEU A 249 -0.45 14.00 10.16
C LEU A 249 -1.31 14.95 9.31
N GLU A 250 -2.46 15.42 9.80
CA GLU A 250 -3.25 16.45 9.11
C GLU A 250 -2.48 17.74 8.93
N ALA A 251 -1.74 18.17 9.96
CA ALA A 251 -0.89 19.36 9.85
C ALA A 251 0.16 19.19 8.74
N TYR A 252 0.73 17.98 8.59
CA TYR A 252 1.69 17.68 7.52
C TYR A 252 1.05 17.72 6.13
N PHE A 253 -0.11 17.11 5.94
CA PHE A 253 -0.81 17.12 4.66
C PHE A 253 -1.34 18.50 4.27
N ASN A 254 -1.78 19.32 5.23
CA ASN A 254 -2.27 20.67 4.97
C ASN A 254 -1.14 21.63 4.57
N VAL A 255 0.04 21.52 5.16
CA VAL A 255 1.21 22.32 4.76
C VAL A 255 1.64 21.99 3.32
N GLY A 256 1.61 20.71 2.92
CA GLY A 256 1.91 20.29 1.55
C GLY A 256 0.94 20.85 0.51
N VAL A 257 -0.34 20.99 0.84
CA VAL A 257 -1.36 21.57 -0.05
C VAL A 257 -1.14 23.07 -0.26
N GLU A 258 -0.71 23.80 0.78
CA GLU A 258 -0.39 25.23 0.65
C GLU A 258 0.87 25.46 -0.20
N GLU A 259 1.90 24.62 -0.07
CA GLU A 259 3.10 24.71 -0.89
C GLU A 259 2.84 24.34 -2.36
N GLU A 260 2.03 23.32 -2.66
CA GLU A 260 1.63 22.95 -4.02
C GLU A 260 0.77 24.05 -4.67
N ALA A 261 -0.15 24.66 -3.94
CA ALA A 261 -0.98 25.75 -4.44
C ALA A 261 -0.16 26.99 -4.81
N VAL A 262 0.84 27.34 -3.99
CA VAL A 262 1.76 28.46 -4.27
C VAL A 262 2.64 28.17 -5.49
N VAL A 263 3.07 26.94 -5.70
CA VAL A 263 3.86 26.53 -6.86
C VAL A 263 2.99 26.56 -8.13
N GLU A 264 1.74 26.09 -8.08
CA GLU A 264 0.82 26.17 -9.24
C GLU A 264 0.48 27.62 -9.60
N GLU A 265 0.22 28.52 -8.64
CA GLU A 265 -0.01 29.94 -8.91
C GLU A 265 1.22 30.59 -9.55
N THR A 266 2.42 30.34 -9.05
CA THR A 266 3.65 30.89 -9.63
C THR A 266 3.94 30.36 -11.03
N VAL A 267 3.64 29.10 -11.32
CA VAL A 267 3.80 28.54 -12.68
C VAL A 267 2.77 29.10 -13.66
N VAL A 268 1.54 29.31 -13.20
CA VAL A 268 0.48 29.92 -14.01
C VAL A 268 0.80 31.41 -14.29
N GLU A 269 1.26 32.18 -13.31
CA GLU A 269 1.68 33.56 -13.50
C GLU A 269 2.85 33.67 -14.50
N ALA A 270 3.87 32.82 -14.34
CA ALA A 270 5.01 32.81 -15.28
C ALA A 270 4.61 32.44 -16.72
N ALA A 271 3.67 31.52 -16.88
CA ALA A 271 3.14 31.12 -18.18
C ALA A 271 2.28 32.25 -18.83
N VAL A 272 1.53 32.99 -18.04
CA VAL A 272 0.75 34.15 -18.50
C VAL A 272 1.67 35.30 -18.92
N GLU A 273 2.73 35.60 -18.17
CA GLU A 273 3.74 36.59 -18.55
C GLU A 273 4.43 36.23 -19.88
N GLU A 274 4.81 34.97 -20.07
CA GLU A 274 5.45 34.52 -21.32
C GLU A 274 4.52 34.59 -22.53
N ILE A 275 3.22 34.43 -22.35
CA ILE A 275 2.22 34.57 -23.43
C ILE A 275 2.02 36.05 -23.78
N THR A 276 1.90 36.93 -22.77
CA THR A 276 1.73 38.36 -22.97
C THR A 276 2.95 39.01 -23.66
N GLU A 277 4.18 38.64 -23.27
CA GLU A 277 5.41 39.08 -23.93
C GLU A 277 5.50 38.64 -25.42
N LYS A 278 4.99 37.44 -25.74
CA LYS A 278 4.95 36.95 -27.13
C LYS A 278 3.90 37.68 -27.98
N GLU A 279 2.76 38.03 -27.41
CA GLU A 279 1.71 38.79 -28.09
C GLU A 279 2.18 40.25 -28.39
N ASP A 280 2.80 40.91 -27.42
CA ASP A 280 3.34 42.26 -27.60
C ASP A 280 4.42 42.34 -28.69
N LYS A 281 5.36 41.39 -28.72
CA LYS A 281 6.37 41.29 -29.77
C LYS A 281 5.76 41.07 -31.15
N THR A 282 4.68 40.32 -31.24
CA THR A 282 3.98 40.04 -32.51
C THR A 282 3.21 41.28 -33.03
N VAL A 283 2.74 42.13 -32.11
CA VAL A 283 2.07 43.40 -32.45
C VAL A 283 3.07 44.46 -32.89
N GLU A 284 4.25 44.55 -32.24
CA GLU A 284 5.33 45.48 -32.65
C GLU A 284 5.91 45.14 -34.03
N GLU A 285 6.13 43.87 -34.35
CA GLU A 285 6.60 43.44 -35.66
C GLU A 285 5.60 43.80 -36.80
N LYS A 286 4.30 43.62 -36.55
CA LYS A 286 3.27 43.97 -37.53
C LYS A 286 3.13 45.47 -37.74
N ASN A 287 3.43 46.31 -36.76
CA ASN A 287 3.39 47.77 -36.87
C ASN A 287 4.66 48.37 -37.51
N SER A 288 5.74 47.61 -37.61
CA SER A 288 6.99 48.02 -38.25
C SER A 288 7.04 47.71 -39.75
N GLU A 289 6.13 46.86 -40.27
CA GLU A 289 6.04 46.49 -41.68
C GLU A 289 4.93 47.27 -42.45
N ALA A 290 4.17 48.18 -41.80
CA ALA A 290 3.16 49.03 -42.39
C ALA A 290 3.64 50.48 -42.56
#